data_182f447c544579fce638a99526f3abdf
#
_entry.id   182f447c544579fce638a99526f3abdf
#
_cell.length_a   1.000
_cell.length_b   1.000
_cell.length_c   1.000
_cell.angle_alpha   90.00
_cell.angle_beta   90.00
_cell.angle_gamma   90.00
#
_symmetry.space_group_name_H-M   'P 1'
#
loop_
_entity.id
_entity.type
_entity.pdbx_description
1 polymer ?
#
loop_
_entity_poly.entity_id
_entity_poly.type
_entity_poly.pdbx_seq_one_letter_code
_entity_poly.pdbx_strand_id
1 'polypeptide(L)'
;MTQQTTLEHPADAPAPGRGPRRRRWPFVLAAVALLAQMAVAMLTTAVQQTPTIDEPVYVGTAVVYQQQHSLRYNPEHPPLGKLLIGAGTAFAHPRLAPAPGDTQEQMGQRLLYASGNDPYRLMLLARLPVILLTLLFGLVVLAFAADLAGRWAGLLALGLYAFSPDVIAHGALATLDVPVAGFLLTAAWLLWRARGRPGRYLPLAGLALGAALATKMSALAAVPVMLGLAAVSVWSAARRDPESGTEAAKPAWDGRWRRVIRIAAGPAVVAACALAVVWASYLAVDPRLHWVTPPDVPVIGGLRGLITDWLPVPRAYRDGMRIQFGFEDDTYRGFLFGRQYRGALWYYLPAALLVKTPLGMLALWAAGALRMVTTRRLWPAAAYVVVPAAVLLLAAMSGARDYGTRYAVFLPLFLAVAAGTLVTLRRPRWARPVTAALVVFVAVSSLRTFPYYLPYSNEAFGGPARTYRSLHDSNVDWGQDLGRLADRLRERYPGEQVWLVYKGSGIPAAYGITARNPLAVPADQVRGLLVVSDSRIDRPGKQLKALIDGSRPVDEVGHSITIFRRPG
;
A
#
# COMPACT_ATOMS: atom_id res chain seq x y z
N MET A 1 23.79 -74.46 -50.59
CA MET A 1 24.02 -74.14 -49.19
C MET A 1 23.78 -72.64 -49.04
N THR A 2 22.59 -72.27 -48.65
CA THR A 2 22.14 -70.91 -48.50
C THR A 2 22.07 -70.59 -47.01
N GLN A 3 22.94 -69.70 -46.52
CA GLN A 3 22.89 -69.19 -45.13
C GLN A 3 21.81 -68.13 -45.01
N GLN A 4 20.79 -68.35 -44.17
CA GLN A 4 19.84 -67.40 -43.70
C GLN A 4 20.45 -66.57 -42.54
N THR A 5 20.63 -65.28 -42.76
CA THR A 5 21.01 -64.32 -41.73
C THR A 5 19.77 -63.90 -40.99
N THR A 6 19.58 -64.27 -39.73
CA THR A 6 18.53 -63.79 -38.85
C THR A 6 18.87 -62.39 -38.38
N LEU A 7 18.04 -61.43 -38.74
CA LEU A 7 18.07 -60.05 -38.18
C LEU A 7 17.45 -60.07 -36.77
N GLU A 8 18.28 -59.89 -35.74
CA GLU A 8 17.84 -59.63 -34.38
C GLU A 8 17.22 -58.21 -34.31
N HIS A 9 15.97 -58.15 -33.89
CA HIS A 9 15.28 -56.88 -33.55
C HIS A 9 15.93 -56.31 -32.28
N PRO A 10 16.26 -54.98 -32.23
CA PRO A 10 16.70 -54.36 -30.97
C PRO A 10 15.55 -54.33 -29.97
N ALA A 11 15.80 -54.87 -28.79
CA ALA A 11 14.89 -54.87 -27.67
C ALA A 11 14.42 -53.45 -27.33
N ASP A 12 13.11 -53.27 -27.12
CA ASP A 12 12.45 -52.02 -26.69
C ASP A 12 13.16 -51.40 -25.48
N ALA A 13 13.73 -50.23 -25.67
CA ALA A 13 14.24 -49.43 -24.57
C ALA A 13 13.06 -49.05 -23.64
N PRO A 14 13.16 -49.21 -22.31
CA PRO A 14 12.07 -48.87 -21.41
C PRO A 14 11.77 -47.40 -21.51
N ALA A 15 10.48 -47.05 -21.72
CA ALA A 15 9.99 -45.70 -21.77
C ALA A 15 10.44 -44.92 -20.52
N PRO A 16 10.89 -43.65 -20.62
CA PRO A 16 11.36 -42.87 -19.49
C PRO A 16 10.25 -42.76 -18.45
N GLY A 17 10.48 -43.41 -17.30
CA GLY A 17 9.55 -43.47 -16.18
C GLY A 17 9.12 -42.03 -15.81
N ARG A 18 7.82 -41.79 -15.84
CA ARG A 18 7.22 -40.57 -15.31
C ARG A 18 7.61 -40.46 -13.83
N GLY A 19 8.61 -39.65 -13.53
CA GLY A 19 9.03 -39.36 -12.16
C GLY A 19 7.83 -38.98 -11.28
N PRO A 20 7.84 -39.30 -9.98
CA PRO A 20 6.68 -39.11 -9.11
C PRO A 20 6.18 -37.70 -9.21
N ARG A 21 4.91 -37.51 -9.63
CA ARG A 21 4.22 -36.25 -9.61
C ARG A 21 4.26 -35.71 -8.17
N ARG A 22 5.27 -34.87 -7.84
CA ARG A 22 5.38 -34.25 -6.52
C ARG A 22 4.04 -33.59 -6.20
N ARG A 23 3.38 -34.14 -5.18
CA ARG A 23 2.07 -33.65 -4.72
C ARG A 23 2.10 -32.13 -4.56
N ARG A 24 1.30 -31.40 -5.35
CA ARG A 24 1.25 -29.93 -5.35
C ARG A 24 0.32 -29.39 -4.26
N TRP A 25 -0.55 -30.24 -3.74
CA TRP A 25 -1.59 -29.84 -2.80
C TRP A 25 -1.08 -29.21 -1.48
N PRO A 26 0.04 -29.67 -0.83
CA PRO A 26 0.49 -29.02 0.40
C PRO A 26 0.94 -27.56 0.18
N PHE A 27 1.54 -27.28 -0.98
CA PHE A 27 1.89 -25.91 -1.37
C PHE A 27 0.65 -25.04 -1.54
N VAL A 28 -0.37 -25.54 -2.22
CA VAL A 28 -1.63 -24.81 -2.43
C VAL A 28 -2.33 -24.57 -1.10
N LEU A 29 -2.43 -25.60 -0.24
CA LEU A 29 -3.02 -25.46 1.10
C LEU A 29 -2.29 -24.43 1.95
N ALA A 30 -0.96 -24.43 1.95
CA ALA A 30 -0.18 -23.45 2.68
C ALA A 30 -0.44 -22.00 2.17
N ALA A 31 -0.50 -21.81 0.85
CA ALA A 31 -0.81 -20.51 0.27
C ALA A 31 -2.24 -20.06 0.62
N VAL A 32 -3.21 -20.97 0.52
CA VAL A 32 -4.62 -20.68 0.90
C VAL A 32 -4.73 -20.36 2.39
N ALA A 33 -4.05 -21.12 3.27
CA ALA A 33 -4.06 -20.86 4.71
C ALA A 33 -3.49 -19.49 5.07
N LEU A 34 -2.38 -19.08 4.43
CA LEU A 34 -1.79 -17.76 4.63
C LEU A 34 -2.73 -16.63 4.17
N LEU A 35 -3.36 -16.78 3.00
CA LEU A 35 -4.32 -15.80 2.51
C LEU A 35 -5.60 -15.77 3.34
N ALA A 36 -6.09 -16.92 3.79
CA ALA A 36 -7.28 -17.01 4.64
C ALA A 36 -7.03 -16.34 6.00
N GLN A 37 -5.88 -16.59 6.64
CA GLN A 37 -5.48 -15.91 7.87
C GLN A 37 -5.45 -14.38 7.67
N MET A 38 -4.81 -13.93 6.58
CA MET A 38 -4.76 -12.50 6.24
C MET A 38 -6.15 -11.91 5.99
N ALA A 39 -7.02 -12.63 5.27
CA ALA A 39 -8.40 -12.22 5.02
C ALA A 39 -9.19 -12.07 6.34
N VAL A 40 -9.09 -13.05 7.25
CA VAL A 40 -9.73 -12.98 8.57
C VAL A 40 -9.22 -11.77 9.35
N ALA A 41 -7.90 -11.54 9.37
CA ALA A 41 -7.32 -10.41 10.07
C ALA A 41 -7.83 -9.07 9.51
N MET A 42 -7.83 -8.89 8.18
CA MET A 42 -8.33 -7.67 7.54
C MET A 42 -9.84 -7.48 7.71
N LEU A 43 -10.64 -8.53 7.53
CA LEU A 43 -12.10 -8.44 7.69
C LEU A 43 -12.50 -8.09 9.13
N THR A 44 -11.87 -8.74 10.13
CA THR A 44 -12.11 -8.41 11.53
C THR A 44 -11.75 -6.96 11.84
N THR A 45 -10.59 -6.50 11.35
CA THR A 45 -10.17 -5.10 11.48
C THR A 45 -11.17 -4.16 10.80
N ALA A 46 -11.58 -4.46 9.57
CA ALA A 46 -12.53 -3.65 8.79
C ALA A 46 -13.91 -3.52 9.44
N VAL A 47 -14.41 -4.59 10.07
CA VAL A 47 -15.72 -4.58 10.76
C VAL A 47 -15.68 -3.77 12.06
N GLN A 48 -14.57 -3.81 12.79
CA GLN A 48 -14.47 -3.19 14.12
C GLN A 48 -14.03 -1.72 14.07
N GLN A 49 -13.46 -1.26 12.97
CA GLN A 49 -12.96 0.11 12.84
C GLN A 49 -14.00 1.06 12.25
N THR A 50 -14.18 2.21 12.91
CA THR A 50 -14.85 3.37 12.30
C THR A 50 -14.00 3.96 11.17
N PRO A 51 -14.58 4.86 10.32
CA PRO A 51 -13.83 5.47 9.22
C PRO A 51 -12.56 6.19 9.70
N THR A 52 -11.46 5.94 9.03
CA THR A 52 -10.24 6.74 9.18
C THR A 52 -10.40 8.11 8.51
N ILE A 53 -9.44 9.04 8.74
CA ILE A 53 -9.56 10.43 8.26
C ILE A 53 -9.81 10.51 6.75
N ASP A 54 -9.09 9.73 5.95
CA ASP A 54 -9.16 9.83 4.48
C ASP A 54 -10.33 9.05 3.87
N GLU A 55 -10.83 7.99 4.53
CA GLU A 55 -11.84 7.10 3.96
C GLU A 55 -13.14 7.79 3.55
N PRO A 56 -13.74 8.71 4.35
CA PRO A 56 -14.97 9.40 3.93
C PRO A 56 -14.79 10.19 2.64
N VAL A 57 -13.61 10.77 2.40
CA VAL A 57 -13.30 11.50 1.17
C VAL A 57 -13.28 10.55 -0.03
N TYR A 58 -12.60 9.41 0.08
CA TYR A 58 -12.53 8.44 -1.03
C TYR A 58 -13.86 7.77 -1.31
N VAL A 59 -14.58 7.37 -0.25
CA VAL A 59 -15.90 6.73 -0.36
C VAL A 59 -16.92 7.71 -0.92
N GLY A 60 -16.95 8.95 -0.40
CA GLY A 60 -17.84 9.98 -0.90
C GLY A 60 -17.57 10.33 -2.36
N THR A 61 -16.29 10.50 -2.73
CA THR A 61 -15.91 10.76 -4.12
C THR A 61 -16.30 9.59 -5.03
N ALA A 62 -16.15 8.34 -4.58
CA ALA A 62 -16.57 7.17 -5.34
C ALA A 62 -18.08 7.17 -5.63
N VAL A 63 -18.91 7.56 -4.66
CA VAL A 63 -20.36 7.69 -4.82
C VAL A 63 -20.72 8.84 -5.79
N VAL A 64 -20.01 9.98 -5.69
CA VAL A 64 -20.18 11.09 -6.65
C VAL A 64 -19.83 10.66 -8.08
N TYR A 65 -18.76 9.87 -8.27
CA TYR A 65 -18.41 9.31 -9.57
C TYR A 65 -19.55 8.46 -10.16
N GLN A 66 -20.18 7.62 -9.34
CA GLN A 66 -21.25 6.71 -9.78
C GLN A 66 -22.56 7.43 -10.06
N GLN A 67 -22.94 8.42 -9.24
CA GLN A 67 -24.27 9.04 -9.30
C GLN A 67 -24.29 10.34 -10.10
N GLN A 68 -23.19 11.09 -10.11
CA GLN A 68 -23.14 12.43 -10.71
C GLN A 68 -22.17 12.53 -11.89
N HIS A 69 -21.38 11.47 -12.17
CA HIS A 69 -20.35 11.47 -13.21
C HIS A 69 -19.41 12.70 -13.13
N SER A 70 -19.07 13.14 -11.91
CA SER A 70 -18.36 14.38 -11.66
C SER A 70 -16.98 14.13 -11.07
N LEU A 71 -15.96 14.76 -11.66
CA LEU A 71 -14.56 14.72 -11.22
C LEU A 71 -14.24 15.76 -10.12
N ARG A 72 -15.24 16.48 -9.61
CA ARG A 72 -15.09 17.66 -8.74
C ARG A 72 -14.26 17.41 -7.49
N TYR A 73 -14.43 16.26 -6.83
CA TYR A 73 -13.83 16.00 -5.52
C TYR A 73 -12.58 15.15 -5.62
N ASN A 74 -11.64 15.39 -4.73
CA ASN A 74 -10.36 14.71 -4.57
C ASN A 74 -9.53 14.65 -5.87
N PRO A 75 -9.31 15.79 -6.54
CA PRO A 75 -8.53 15.86 -7.78
C PRO A 75 -7.05 15.54 -7.57
N GLU A 76 -6.53 15.69 -6.35
CA GLU A 76 -5.16 15.34 -5.97
C GLU A 76 -4.84 13.85 -6.09
N HIS A 77 -5.84 13.00 -6.26
CA HIS A 77 -5.69 11.59 -6.58
C HIS A 77 -6.54 11.18 -7.78
N PRO A 78 -5.97 10.39 -8.73
CA PRO A 78 -6.68 9.93 -9.92
C PRO A 78 -7.85 9.00 -9.61
N PRO A 79 -8.76 8.73 -10.60
CA PRO A 79 -10.03 8.07 -10.34
C PRO A 79 -9.98 6.60 -10.01
N LEU A 80 -9.04 5.80 -10.55
CA LEU A 80 -9.13 4.33 -10.55
C LEU A 80 -9.29 3.73 -9.14
N GLY A 81 -8.51 4.21 -8.17
CA GLY A 81 -8.63 3.70 -6.80
C GLY A 81 -10.00 3.95 -6.18
N LYS A 82 -10.60 5.12 -6.46
CA LYS A 82 -11.95 5.47 -6.02
C LYS A 82 -13.03 4.69 -6.79
N LEU A 83 -12.82 4.40 -8.07
CA LEU A 83 -13.68 3.51 -8.85
C LEU A 83 -13.69 2.08 -8.30
N LEU A 84 -12.52 1.59 -7.85
CA LEU A 84 -12.42 0.28 -7.19
C LEU A 84 -13.17 0.26 -5.86
N ILE A 85 -13.03 1.29 -5.02
CA ILE A 85 -13.83 1.48 -3.79
C ILE A 85 -15.32 1.55 -4.14
N GLY A 86 -15.65 2.28 -5.19
CA GLY A 86 -17.00 2.42 -5.73
C GLY A 86 -17.67 1.10 -6.11
N ALA A 87 -16.89 0.14 -6.64
CA ALA A 87 -17.42 -1.17 -6.96
C ALA A 87 -18.07 -1.88 -5.73
N GLY A 88 -17.54 -1.63 -4.54
CA GLY A 88 -18.15 -2.11 -3.30
C GLY A 88 -19.35 -1.27 -2.84
N THR A 89 -19.21 0.07 -2.88
CA THR A 89 -20.31 0.95 -2.43
C THR A 89 -21.58 0.83 -3.26
N ALA A 90 -21.47 0.42 -4.53
CA ALA A 90 -22.63 0.17 -5.40
C ALA A 90 -23.63 -0.83 -4.78
N PHE A 91 -23.16 -1.81 -4.02
CA PHE A 91 -24.03 -2.80 -3.34
C PHE A 91 -24.72 -2.23 -2.09
N ALA A 92 -24.29 -1.05 -1.59
CA ALA A 92 -24.96 -0.37 -0.50
C ALA A 92 -26.14 0.49 -0.94
N HIS A 93 -26.22 0.81 -2.23
CA HIS A 93 -27.20 1.78 -2.79
C HIS A 93 -27.21 3.10 -2.01
N PRO A 94 -26.05 3.77 -1.84
CA PRO A 94 -25.93 4.91 -0.96
C PRO A 94 -26.79 6.09 -1.44
N ARG A 95 -27.37 6.81 -0.48
CA ARG A 95 -28.04 8.09 -0.72
C ARG A 95 -27.04 9.20 -0.51
N LEU A 96 -26.99 10.16 -1.43
CA LEU A 96 -26.17 11.37 -1.30
C LEU A 96 -27.07 12.59 -1.32
N ALA A 97 -27.22 13.25 -0.18
CA ALA A 97 -28.01 14.49 -0.10
C ALA A 97 -27.27 15.62 -0.84
N PRO A 98 -27.95 16.36 -1.71
CA PRO A 98 -27.36 17.50 -2.41
C PRO A 98 -26.90 18.57 -1.43
N ALA A 99 -25.65 19.06 -1.57
CA ALA A 99 -25.20 20.26 -0.90
C ALA A 99 -24.12 20.94 -1.75
N PRO A 100 -24.54 21.89 -2.58
CA PRO A 100 -23.64 22.72 -3.35
C PRO A 100 -22.71 23.51 -2.40
N GLY A 101 -21.39 23.44 -2.62
CA GLY A 101 -20.43 24.17 -1.81
C GLY A 101 -19.70 23.37 -0.75
N ASP A 102 -20.06 22.11 -0.49
CA ASP A 102 -19.29 21.26 0.43
C ASP A 102 -17.84 21.08 0.00
N THR A 103 -16.95 21.08 1.00
CA THR A 103 -15.61 20.50 0.82
C THR A 103 -15.69 18.99 0.66
N GLN A 104 -14.61 18.35 0.20
CA GLN A 104 -14.58 16.90 0.04
C GLN A 104 -14.77 16.17 1.38
N GLU A 105 -14.28 16.73 2.49
CA GLU A 105 -14.44 16.19 3.84
C GLU A 105 -15.91 16.29 4.29
N GLN A 106 -16.53 17.47 4.10
CA GLN A 106 -17.94 17.72 4.44
C GLN A 106 -18.86 16.80 3.64
N MET A 107 -18.60 16.64 2.34
CA MET A 107 -19.35 15.73 1.47
C MET A 107 -19.25 14.28 1.95
N GLY A 108 -18.04 13.82 2.30
CA GLY A 108 -17.80 12.47 2.85
C GLY A 108 -18.53 12.25 4.18
N GLN A 109 -18.45 13.22 5.12
CA GLN A 109 -19.17 13.16 6.39
C GLN A 109 -20.69 13.18 6.20
N ARG A 110 -21.19 14.00 5.30
CA ARG A 110 -22.61 14.05 4.97
C ARG A 110 -23.12 12.72 4.42
N LEU A 111 -22.36 12.13 3.49
CA LEU A 111 -22.70 10.81 2.96
C LEU A 111 -22.87 9.79 4.09
N LEU A 112 -21.94 9.73 5.00
CA LEU A 112 -21.93 8.71 6.06
C LEU A 112 -22.96 8.97 7.15
N TYR A 113 -23.16 10.23 7.58
CA TYR A 113 -23.87 10.53 8.83
C TYR A 113 -25.14 11.37 8.68
N ALA A 114 -25.35 12.04 7.53
CA ALA A 114 -26.48 12.95 7.36
C ALA A 114 -27.38 12.63 6.16
N SER A 115 -27.06 11.62 5.35
CA SER A 115 -27.84 11.21 4.18
C SER A 115 -28.74 9.98 4.41
N GLY A 116 -28.86 9.51 5.64
CA GLY A 116 -29.67 8.34 6.00
C GLY A 116 -29.08 7.00 5.59
N ASN A 117 -27.75 6.95 5.44
CA ASN A 117 -27.02 5.71 5.20
C ASN A 117 -26.61 5.05 6.52
N ASP A 118 -26.42 3.72 6.49
CA ASP A 118 -25.74 3.00 7.55
C ASP A 118 -24.22 3.11 7.34
N PRO A 119 -23.48 3.85 8.19
CA PRO A 119 -22.05 4.07 8.01
C PRO A 119 -21.23 2.77 8.13
N TYR A 120 -21.64 1.83 8.98
CA TYR A 120 -20.92 0.56 9.14
C TYR A 120 -21.02 -0.31 7.87
N ARG A 121 -22.24 -0.47 7.35
CA ARG A 121 -22.47 -1.24 6.13
C ARG A 121 -21.78 -0.60 4.92
N LEU A 122 -21.91 0.72 4.76
CA LEU A 122 -21.31 1.43 3.64
C LEU A 122 -19.79 1.34 3.65
N MET A 123 -19.18 1.54 4.82
CA MET A 123 -17.72 1.43 4.98
C MET A 123 -17.21 0.01 4.77
N LEU A 124 -17.90 -1.01 5.30
CA LEU A 124 -17.48 -2.40 5.07
C LEU A 124 -17.48 -2.73 3.58
N LEU A 125 -18.56 -2.39 2.87
CA LEU A 125 -18.66 -2.64 1.43
C LEU A 125 -17.61 -1.85 0.64
N ALA A 126 -17.28 -0.62 1.03
CA ALA A 126 -16.21 0.17 0.43
C ALA A 126 -14.81 -0.46 0.61
N ARG A 127 -14.57 -1.14 1.75
CA ARG A 127 -13.30 -1.79 2.10
C ARG A 127 -13.09 -3.12 1.38
N LEU A 128 -14.18 -3.88 1.08
CA LEU A 128 -14.08 -5.21 0.48
C LEU A 128 -13.27 -5.28 -0.82
N PRO A 129 -13.40 -4.36 -1.81
CA PRO A 129 -12.59 -4.40 -3.01
C PRO A 129 -11.10 -4.22 -2.74
N VAL A 130 -10.73 -3.38 -1.76
CA VAL A 130 -9.33 -3.17 -1.36
C VAL A 130 -8.77 -4.41 -0.66
N ILE A 131 -9.56 -5.05 0.21
CA ILE A 131 -9.21 -6.32 0.86
C ILE A 131 -8.95 -7.39 -0.21
N LEU A 132 -9.85 -7.54 -1.18
CA LEU A 132 -9.68 -8.50 -2.27
C LEU A 132 -8.43 -8.24 -3.08
N LEU A 133 -8.18 -6.98 -3.46
CA LEU A 133 -6.96 -6.59 -4.17
C LEU A 133 -5.71 -6.89 -3.35
N THR A 134 -5.74 -6.63 -2.04
CA THR A 134 -4.62 -6.94 -1.15
C THR A 134 -4.30 -8.44 -1.16
N LEU A 135 -5.32 -9.30 -1.12
CA LEU A 135 -5.12 -10.75 -1.24
C LEU A 135 -4.57 -11.16 -2.62
N LEU A 136 -5.06 -10.54 -3.70
CA LEU A 136 -4.55 -10.78 -5.06
C LEU A 136 -3.09 -10.34 -5.21
N PHE A 137 -2.69 -9.23 -4.60
CA PHE A 137 -1.28 -8.82 -4.58
C PHE A 137 -0.40 -9.78 -3.77
N GLY A 138 -0.94 -10.45 -2.76
CA GLY A 138 -0.27 -11.57 -2.09
C GLY A 138 0.08 -12.71 -3.06
N LEU A 139 -0.82 -13.02 -4.02
CA LEU A 139 -0.52 -13.98 -5.08
C LEU A 139 0.56 -13.47 -6.05
N VAL A 140 0.63 -12.16 -6.31
CA VAL A 140 1.72 -11.57 -7.10
C VAL A 140 3.06 -11.69 -6.36
N VAL A 141 3.11 -11.40 -5.06
CA VAL A 141 4.30 -11.59 -4.21
C VAL A 141 4.77 -13.04 -4.27
N LEU A 142 3.86 -13.99 -4.09
CA LEU A 142 4.14 -15.43 -4.20
C LEU A 142 4.70 -15.79 -5.57
N ALA A 143 4.03 -15.34 -6.64
CA ALA A 143 4.40 -15.67 -8.01
C ALA A 143 5.75 -15.06 -8.39
N PHE A 144 6.01 -13.82 -8.02
CA PHE A 144 7.27 -13.16 -8.31
C PHE A 144 8.45 -13.84 -7.59
N ALA A 145 8.34 -14.09 -6.31
CA ALA A 145 9.38 -14.80 -5.55
C ALA A 145 9.57 -16.25 -6.06
N ALA A 146 8.48 -16.92 -6.48
CA ALA A 146 8.55 -18.25 -7.06
C ALA A 146 9.25 -18.26 -8.42
N ASP A 147 9.05 -17.27 -9.27
CA ASP A 147 9.77 -17.09 -10.55
C ASP A 147 11.28 -16.87 -10.33
N LEU A 148 11.67 -16.24 -9.21
CA LEU A 148 13.07 -15.95 -8.90
C LEU A 148 13.79 -17.14 -8.27
N ALA A 149 13.16 -17.84 -7.32
CA ALA A 149 13.85 -18.79 -6.45
C ALA A 149 13.04 -20.06 -6.12
N GLY A 150 11.96 -20.31 -6.87
CA GLY A 150 11.13 -21.50 -6.76
C GLY A 150 10.00 -21.39 -5.73
N ARG A 151 9.10 -22.38 -5.74
CA ARG A 151 7.83 -22.35 -5.00
C ARG A 151 7.95 -22.07 -3.50
N TRP A 152 8.99 -22.57 -2.85
CA TRP A 152 9.21 -22.34 -1.42
C TRP A 152 9.62 -20.89 -1.11
N ALA A 153 10.33 -20.25 -2.06
CA ALA A 153 10.59 -18.81 -1.99
C ALA A 153 9.29 -18.00 -2.08
N GLY A 154 8.38 -18.44 -2.96
CA GLY A 154 7.04 -17.86 -3.03
C GLY A 154 6.27 -17.97 -1.71
N LEU A 155 6.28 -19.13 -1.05
CA LEU A 155 5.60 -19.29 0.25
C LEU A 155 6.25 -18.46 1.35
N LEU A 156 7.57 -18.38 1.41
CA LEU A 156 8.26 -17.52 2.37
C LEU A 156 7.85 -16.04 2.17
N ALA A 157 7.89 -15.58 0.92
CA ALA A 157 7.51 -14.20 0.59
C ALA A 157 6.04 -13.92 0.93
N LEU A 158 5.13 -14.85 0.56
CA LEU A 158 3.71 -14.73 0.91
C LEU A 158 3.50 -14.73 2.44
N GLY A 159 4.24 -15.55 3.19
CA GLY A 159 4.17 -15.56 4.65
C GLY A 159 4.56 -14.21 5.25
N LEU A 160 5.67 -13.61 4.81
CA LEU A 160 6.07 -12.28 5.27
C LEU A 160 5.05 -11.20 4.88
N TYR A 161 4.48 -11.28 3.70
CA TYR A 161 3.42 -10.38 3.25
C TYR A 161 2.15 -10.53 4.09
N ALA A 162 1.68 -11.77 4.28
CA ALA A 162 0.42 -12.08 4.96
C ALA A 162 0.46 -11.79 6.47
N PHE A 163 1.64 -11.80 7.09
CA PHE A 163 1.85 -11.42 8.49
C PHE A 163 2.44 -10.03 8.66
N SER A 164 2.47 -9.19 7.61
CA SER A 164 2.89 -7.80 7.75
C SER A 164 1.81 -6.95 8.42
N PRO A 165 2.03 -6.41 9.64
CA PRO A 165 1.03 -5.58 10.32
C PRO A 165 0.62 -4.36 9.50
N ASP A 166 1.55 -3.67 8.86
CA ASP A 166 1.26 -2.50 8.02
C ASP A 166 0.40 -2.85 6.79
N VAL A 167 0.68 -4.00 6.14
CA VAL A 167 -0.13 -4.45 4.99
C VAL A 167 -1.54 -4.84 5.43
N ILE A 168 -1.69 -5.52 6.58
CA ILE A 168 -3.00 -5.88 7.13
C ILE A 168 -3.77 -4.60 7.51
N ALA A 169 -3.12 -3.66 8.22
CA ALA A 169 -3.72 -2.42 8.66
C ALA A 169 -4.27 -1.60 7.48
N HIS A 170 -3.41 -1.29 6.50
CA HIS A 170 -3.78 -0.46 5.36
C HIS A 170 -4.57 -1.20 4.28
N GLY A 171 -4.41 -2.52 4.18
CA GLY A 171 -5.19 -3.38 3.28
C GLY A 171 -6.63 -3.60 3.74
N ALA A 172 -6.93 -3.38 5.02
CA ALA A 172 -8.27 -3.45 5.59
C ALA A 172 -9.09 -2.16 5.38
N LEU A 173 -8.51 -1.08 4.87
CA LEU A 173 -9.11 0.24 4.73
C LEU A 173 -9.44 0.57 3.27
N ALA A 174 -10.47 1.38 3.05
CA ALA A 174 -10.82 1.91 1.74
C ALA A 174 -9.87 3.08 1.36
N THR A 175 -8.57 2.78 1.22
CA THR A 175 -7.51 3.73 0.89
C THR A 175 -6.75 3.33 -0.36
N LEU A 176 -5.88 4.20 -0.85
CA LEU A 176 -5.19 4.05 -2.14
C LEU A 176 -3.76 3.47 -1.99
N ASP A 177 -3.26 3.31 -0.76
CA ASP A 177 -1.86 3.03 -0.47
C ASP A 177 -1.45 1.61 -0.88
N VAL A 178 -2.17 0.59 -0.43
CA VAL A 178 -1.90 -0.81 -0.81
C VAL A 178 -2.20 -1.08 -2.29
N PRO A 179 -3.31 -0.57 -2.88
CA PRO A 179 -3.54 -0.70 -4.30
C PRO A 179 -2.40 -0.17 -5.17
N VAL A 180 -1.89 1.04 -4.93
CA VAL A 180 -0.78 1.58 -5.72
C VAL A 180 0.49 0.75 -5.58
N ALA A 181 0.83 0.32 -4.37
CA ALA A 181 2.00 -0.52 -4.10
C ALA A 181 1.91 -1.88 -4.81
N GLY A 182 0.73 -2.51 -4.78
CA GLY A 182 0.47 -3.79 -5.45
C GLY A 182 0.55 -3.71 -6.97
N PHE A 183 0.01 -2.65 -7.57
CA PHE A 183 0.13 -2.42 -9.01
C PHE A 183 1.58 -2.16 -9.42
N LEU A 184 2.37 -1.42 -8.62
CA LEU A 184 3.80 -1.21 -8.89
C LEU A 184 4.60 -2.51 -8.81
N LEU A 185 4.35 -3.36 -7.81
CA LEU A 185 4.97 -4.68 -7.73
C LEU A 185 4.58 -5.54 -8.94
N THR A 186 3.31 -5.51 -9.34
CA THR A 186 2.80 -6.24 -10.50
C THR A 186 3.51 -5.79 -11.78
N ALA A 187 3.68 -4.49 -11.98
CA ALA A 187 4.42 -3.94 -13.12
C ALA A 187 5.88 -4.44 -13.13
N ALA A 188 6.58 -4.38 -11.99
CA ALA A 188 7.95 -4.88 -11.86
C ALA A 188 8.07 -6.38 -12.15
N TRP A 189 7.14 -7.20 -11.66
CA TRP A 189 7.07 -8.63 -11.94
C TRP A 189 6.84 -8.92 -13.43
N LEU A 190 5.92 -8.22 -14.06
CA LEU A 190 5.64 -8.37 -15.49
C LEU A 190 6.82 -7.93 -16.36
N LEU A 191 7.53 -6.86 -15.97
CA LEU A 191 8.79 -6.46 -16.61
C LEU A 191 9.88 -7.52 -16.45
N TRP A 192 9.99 -8.17 -15.28
CA TRP A 192 10.87 -9.32 -15.10
C TRP A 192 10.54 -10.45 -16.11
N ARG A 193 9.26 -10.77 -16.30
CA ARG A 193 8.80 -11.79 -17.26
C ARG A 193 8.98 -11.36 -18.72
N ALA A 194 8.94 -10.06 -19.01
CA ALA A 194 9.18 -9.51 -20.33
C ALA A 194 10.58 -9.83 -20.88
N ARG A 195 11.55 -10.14 -20.01
CA ARG A 195 12.89 -10.63 -20.42
C ARG A 195 12.87 -11.94 -21.20
N GLY A 196 11.80 -12.72 -21.11
CA GLY A 196 11.62 -13.95 -21.88
C GLY A 196 10.60 -13.82 -23.02
N ARG A 197 9.56 -12.99 -22.82
CA ARG A 197 8.45 -12.82 -23.78
C ARG A 197 7.99 -11.37 -23.81
N PRO A 198 8.77 -10.46 -24.41
CA PRO A 198 8.49 -9.02 -24.37
C PRO A 198 7.12 -8.67 -24.97
N GLY A 199 6.73 -9.22 -26.13
CA GLY A 199 5.46 -8.92 -26.79
C GLY A 199 4.22 -9.16 -25.92
N ARG A 200 4.27 -10.16 -25.01
CA ARG A 200 3.17 -10.47 -24.09
C ARG A 200 3.20 -9.60 -22.84
N TYR A 201 4.37 -9.44 -22.23
CA TYR A 201 4.45 -8.91 -20.85
C TYR A 201 4.70 -7.40 -20.78
N LEU A 202 5.23 -6.75 -21.84
CA LEU A 202 5.37 -5.30 -21.86
C LEU A 202 4.02 -4.56 -21.82
N PRO A 203 3.03 -4.92 -22.66
CA PRO A 203 1.71 -4.29 -22.57
C PRO A 203 1.06 -4.50 -21.20
N LEU A 204 1.13 -5.71 -20.64
CA LEU A 204 0.60 -6.01 -19.32
C LEU A 204 1.30 -5.22 -18.22
N ALA A 205 2.61 -5.03 -18.30
CA ALA A 205 3.38 -4.19 -17.38
C ALA A 205 2.96 -2.71 -17.51
N GLY A 206 2.71 -2.24 -18.73
CA GLY A 206 2.17 -0.91 -18.99
C GLY A 206 0.78 -0.72 -18.38
N LEU A 207 -0.11 -1.69 -18.53
CA LEU A 207 -1.44 -1.67 -17.89
C LEU A 207 -1.33 -1.62 -16.36
N ALA A 208 -0.43 -2.41 -15.75
CA ALA A 208 -0.22 -2.40 -14.30
C ALA A 208 0.40 -1.08 -13.81
N LEU A 209 1.38 -0.52 -14.54
CA LEU A 209 1.94 0.81 -14.23
C LEU A 209 0.87 1.89 -14.39
N GLY A 210 0.05 1.82 -15.44
CA GLY A 210 -1.07 2.73 -15.66
C GLY A 210 -2.09 2.65 -14.54
N ALA A 211 -2.40 1.45 -14.04
CA ALA A 211 -3.28 1.26 -12.89
C ALA A 211 -2.70 1.93 -11.62
N ALA A 212 -1.39 1.83 -11.39
CA ALA A 212 -0.74 2.55 -10.30
C ALA A 212 -0.87 4.08 -10.47
N LEU A 213 -0.55 4.60 -11.66
CA LEU A 213 -0.63 6.02 -11.99
C LEU A 213 -2.06 6.56 -11.94
N ALA A 214 -3.05 5.76 -12.30
CA ALA A 214 -4.47 6.09 -12.24
C ALA A 214 -5.07 5.92 -10.82
N THR A 215 -4.31 5.38 -9.86
CA THR A 215 -4.74 5.20 -8.46
C THR A 215 -4.22 6.32 -7.55
N LYS A 216 -2.92 6.61 -7.60
CA LYS A 216 -2.29 7.61 -6.68
C LYS A 216 -1.11 8.31 -7.34
N MET A 217 -1.02 9.63 -7.17
CA MET A 217 0.04 10.46 -7.78
C MET A 217 1.45 10.06 -7.34
N SER A 218 1.63 9.48 -6.15
CA SER A 218 2.94 8.99 -5.69
C SER A 218 3.56 7.93 -6.60
N ALA A 219 2.78 7.27 -7.47
CA ALA A 219 3.27 6.34 -8.49
C ALA A 219 4.14 7.02 -9.56
N LEU A 220 4.06 8.35 -9.73
CA LEU A 220 4.89 9.10 -10.68
C LEU A 220 6.39 8.89 -10.43
N ALA A 221 6.80 8.75 -9.17
CA ALA A 221 8.19 8.47 -8.82
C ALA A 221 8.72 7.13 -9.38
N ALA A 222 7.82 6.18 -9.68
CA ALA A 222 8.19 4.89 -10.26
C ALA A 222 8.43 4.95 -11.78
N VAL A 223 7.91 5.96 -12.48
CA VAL A 223 7.93 6.00 -13.96
C VAL A 223 9.33 5.85 -14.54
N PRO A 224 10.35 6.64 -14.12
CA PRO A 224 11.68 6.53 -14.70
C PRO A 224 12.28 5.13 -14.53
N VAL A 225 12.17 4.53 -13.34
CA VAL A 225 12.73 3.21 -13.06
C VAL A 225 11.97 2.12 -13.84
N MET A 226 10.65 2.18 -13.95
CA MET A 226 9.86 1.20 -14.69
C MET A 226 10.12 1.25 -16.19
N LEU A 227 10.25 2.44 -16.77
CA LEU A 227 10.62 2.60 -18.19
C LEU A 227 12.06 2.12 -18.45
N GLY A 228 13.00 2.42 -17.55
CA GLY A 228 14.36 1.88 -17.61
C GLY A 228 14.38 0.34 -17.55
N LEU A 229 13.58 -0.27 -16.67
CA LEU A 229 13.44 -1.72 -16.58
C LEU A 229 12.79 -2.33 -17.84
N ALA A 230 11.87 -1.61 -18.49
CA ALA A 230 11.30 -2.05 -19.76
C ALA A 230 12.39 -2.13 -20.85
N ALA A 231 13.26 -1.11 -20.95
CA ALA A 231 14.41 -1.14 -21.86
C ALA A 231 15.37 -2.31 -21.55
N VAL A 232 15.70 -2.52 -20.26
CA VAL A 232 16.53 -3.65 -19.80
C VAL A 232 15.91 -4.99 -20.14
N SER A 233 14.57 -5.12 -20.05
CA SER A 233 13.85 -6.34 -20.37
C SER A 233 13.96 -6.68 -21.85
N VAL A 234 13.74 -5.70 -22.74
CA VAL A 234 13.89 -5.88 -24.20
C VAL A 234 15.33 -6.22 -24.57
N TRP A 235 16.29 -5.49 -23.99
CA TRP A 235 17.72 -5.77 -24.20
C TRP A 235 18.10 -7.19 -23.78
N SER A 236 17.58 -7.64 -22.63
CA SER A 236 17.81 -9.01 -22.13
C SER A 236 17.17 -10.07 -23.03
N ALA A 237 15.98 -9.80 -23.60
CA ALA A 237 15.32 -10.68 -24.56
C ALA A 237 16.13 -10.80 -25.86
N ALA A 238 16.57 -9.66 -26.42
CA ALA A 238 17.36 -9.63 -27.66
C ALA A 238 18.71 -10.37 -27.57
N ARG A 239 19.29 -10.46 -26.35
CA ARG A 239 20.53 -11.24 -26.13
C ARG A 239 20.30 -12.76 -26.07
N ARG A 240 19.07 -13.22 -25.87
CA ARG A 240 18.71 -14.64 -25.79
C ARG A 240 18.20 -15.23 -27.09
N ASP A 241 17.97 -14.38 -28.10
CA ASP A 241 17.44 -14.79 -29.39
C ASP A 241 18.60 -15.27 -30.29
N PRO A 242 18.69 -16.58 -30.62
CA PRO A 242 19.80 -17.13 -31.43
C PRO A 242 19.77 -16.65 -32.88
N GLU A 243 18.59 -16.26 -33.39
CA GLU A 243 18.44 -15.84 -34.79
C GLU A 243 19.08 -14.47 -35.10
N SER A 244 19.41 -13.69 -34.05
CA SER A 244 20.09 -12.40 -34.25
C SER A 244 21.56 -12.56 -34.70
N GLY A 245 22.09 -13.79 -34.77
CA GLY A 245 23.45 -14.12 -35.23
C GLY A 245 23.57 -14.49 -36.70
N THR A 246 22.46 -14.76 -37.41
CA THR A 246 22.48 -15.22 -38.80
C THR A 246 22.31 -14.12 -39.86
N GLU A 247 22.22 -12.84 -39.48
CA GLU A 247 22.22 -11.71 -40.39
C GLU A 247 23.66 -11.33 -40.84
N ALA A 248 24.43 -12.29 -41.38
CA ALA A 248 25.80 -12.07 -41.84
C ALA A 248 25.92 -11.23 -43.16
N ALA A 249 24.81 -10.69 -43.66
CA ALA A 249 24.82 -10.00 -44.96
C ALA A 249 24.34 -8.54 -44.97
N LYS A 250 24.05 -7.94 -43.79
CA LYS A 250 23.58 -6.53 -43.70
C LYS A 250 24.65 -5.62 -43.09
N PRO A 251 24.77 -4.34 -43.57
CA PRO A 251 25.76 -3.41 -43.02
C PRO A 251 25.62 -3.27 -41.52
N ALA A 252 26.73 -3.31 -40.78
CA ALA A 252 26.79 -3.35 -39.32
C ALA A 252 26.06 -2.16 -38.61
N TRP A 253 25.93 -1.00 -39.29
CA TRP A 253 25.23 0.17 -38.80
C TRP A 253 23.69 -0.03 -38.79
N ASP A 254 23.14 -0.75 -39.74
CA ASP A 254 21.71 -1.07 -39.85
C ASP A 254 21.25 -1.96 -38.68
N GLY A 255 22.09 -2.89 -38.26
CA GLY A 255 21.83 -3.74 -37.09
C GLY A 255 21.87 -3.00 -35.73
N ARG A 256 22.71 -1.96 -35.62
CA ARG A 256 22.78 -1.12 -34.41
C ARG A 256 21.51 -0.27 -34.23
N TRP A 257 21.06 0.40 -35.31
CA TRP A 257 19.84 1.21 -35.25
C TRP A 257 18.59 0.39 -35.00
N ARG A 258 18.44 -0.76 -35.63
CA ARG A 258 17.32 -1.69 -35.37
C ARG A 258 17.31 -2.16 -33.91
N ARG A 259 18.48 -2.42 -33.32
CA ARG A 259 18.60 -2.78 -31.89
C ARG A 259 18.20 -1.61 -30.99
N VAL A 260 18.65 -0.40 -31.28
CA VAL A 260 18.28 0.81 -30.51
C VAL A 260 16.76 1.05 -30.59
N ILE A 261 16.18 0.97 -31.79
CA ILE A 261 14.72 1.13 -32.00
C ILE A 261 13.94 0.07 -31.22
N ARG A 262 14.36 -1.21 -31.24
CA ARG A 262 13.71 -2.27 -30.47
C ARG A 262 13.79 -1.99 -28.97
N ILE A 263 14.93 -1.55 -28.46
CA ILE A 263 15.10 -1.22 -27.04
C ILE A 263 14.22 -0.03 -26.65
N ALA A 264 14.14 1.00 -27.49
CA ALA A 264 13.29 2.18 -27.25
C ALA A 264 11.78 1.86 -27.37
N ALA A 265 11.39 0.90 -28.21
CA ALA A 265 10.00 0.48 -28.34
C ALA A 265 9.42 -0.12 -27.05
N GLY A 266 10.24 -0.77 -26.22
CA GLY A 266 9.78 -1.35 -24.95
C GLY A 266 9.20 -0.31 -23.98
N PRO A 267 9.96 0.72 -23.58
CA PRO A 267 9.44 1.82 -22.78
C PRO A 267 8.24 2.52 -23.44
N ALA A 268 8.26 2.72 -24.75
CA ALA A 268 7.16 3.36 -25.47
C ALA A 268 5.85 2.56 -25.36
N VAL A 269 5.88 1.24 -25.52
CA VAL A 269 4.71 0.36 -25.33
C VAL A 269 4.20 0.45 -23.89
N VAL A 270 5.10 0.38 -22.90
CA VAL A 270 4.73 0.49 -21.49
C VAL A 270 4.09 1.85 -21.19
N ALA A 271 4.68 2.94 -21.69
CA ALA A 271 4.15 4.29 -21.52
C ALA A 271 2.79 4.47 -22.19
N ALA A 272 2.63 4.00 -23.43
CA ALA A 272 1.36 4.09 -24.16
C ALA A 272 0.24 3.32 -23.46
N CYS A 273 0.49 2.08 -23.00
CA CYS A 273 -0.49 1.32 -22.24
C CYS A 273 -0.81 1.98 -20.88
N ALA A 274 0.20 2.55 -20.21
CA ALA A 274 -0.01 3.26 -18.96
C ALA A 274 -0.88 4.51 -19.15
N LEU A 275 -0.60 5.31 -20.16
CA LEU A 275 -1.40 6.48 -20.52
C LEU A 275 -2.84 6.09 -20.88
N ALA A 276 -3.02 4.99 -21.64
CA ALA A 276 -4.35 4.50 -21.98
C ALA A 276 -5.19 4.16 -20.73
N VAL A 277 -4.59 3.56 -19.69
CA VAL A 277 -5.29 3.29 -18.42
C VAL A 277 -5.63 4.59 -17.67
N VAL A 278 -4.70 5.55 -17.65
CA VAL A 278 -4.98 6.86 -17.04
C VAL A 278 -6.19 7.49 -17.74
N TRP A 279 -6.18 7.63 -19.06
CA TRP A 279 -7.31 8.17 -19.82
C TRP A 279 -8.60 7.38 -19.58
N ALA A 280 -8.55 6.07 -19.65
CA ALA A 280 -9.72 5.20 -19.44
C ALA A 280 -10.35 5.42 -18.05
N SER A 281 -9.53 5.65 -17.00
CA SER A 281 -10.05 5.89 -15.66
C SER A 281 -10.85 7.19 -15.53
N TYR A 282 -10.44 8.26 -16.24
CA TYR A 282 -11.17 9.53 -16.27
C TYR A 282 -12.44 9.45 -17.14
N LEU A 283 -12.32 8.82 -18.30
CA LEU A 283 -13.47 8.58 -19.20
C LEU A 283 -14.53 7.66 -18.57
N ALA A 284 -14.13 6.75 -17.69
CA ALA A 284 -15.06 5.91 -16.94
C ALA A 284 -15.91 6.70 -15.93
N VAL A 285 -15.40 7.83 -15.43
CA VAL A 285 -16.16 8.72 -14.56
C VAL A 285 -17.03 9.66 -15.36
N ASP A 286 -16.43 10.42 -16.29
CA ASP A 286 -17.13 11.36 -17.15
C ASP A 286 -16.62 11.23 -18.60
N PRO A 287 -17.41 10.61 -19.51
CA PRO A 287 -17.04 10.47 -20.93
C PRO A 287 -16.82 11.80 -21.66
N ARG A 288 -17.39 12.89 -21.14
CA ARG A 288 -17.24 14.24 -21.74
C ARG A 288 -16.06 15.01 -21.11
N LEU A 289 -15.45 14.47 -20.04
CA LEU A 289 -14.32 15.08 -19.32
C LEU A 289 -14.58 16.52 -18.87
N HIS A 290 -15.79 16.80 -18.38
CA HIS A 290 -16.12 18.12 -17.83
C HIS A 290 -15.22 18.39 -16.63
N TRP A 291 -14.40 19.41 -16.78
CA TRP A 291 -13.48 19.82 -15.74
C TRP A 291 -13.32 21.33 -15.71
N VAL A 292 -13.58 21.89 -14.54
CA VAL A 292 -13.28 23.30 -14.25
C VAL A 292 -12.10 23.27 -13.28
N THR A 293 -10.99 23.88 -13.67
CA THR A 293 -9.81 24.01 -12.81
C THR A 293 -10.19 24.78 -11.54
N PRO A 294 -10.04 24.21 -10.34
CA PRO A 294 -10.28 24.92 -9.09
C PRO A 294 -9.40 26.19 -8.99
N PRO A 295 -9.90 27.29 -8.41
CA PRO A 295 -9.16 28.54 -8.36
C PRO A 295 -7.91 28.49 -7.46
N ASP A 296 -7.85 27.54 -6.56
CA ASP A 296 -6.77 27.28 -5.59
C ASP A 296 -5.70 26.32 -6.11
N VAL A 297 -5.78 25.87 -7.37
CA VAL A 297 -4.73 25.04 -7.98
C VAL A 297 -3.43 25.84 -8.10
N PRO A 298 -2.34 25.41 -7.47
CA PRO A 298 -1.10 26.17 -7.45
C PRO A 298 -0.43 26.21 -8.83
N VAL A 299 0.23 27.33 -9.13
CA VAL A 299 1.11 27.45 -10.30
C VAL A 299 2.46 26.86 -9.93
N ILE A 300 2.84 25.78 -10.62
CA ILE A 300 4.11 25.09 -10.39
C ILE A 300 5.12 25.55 -11.44
N GLY A 301 6.26 26.07 -10.98
CA GLY A 301 7.35 26.52 -11.85
C GLY A 301 8.41 25.44 -12.11
N GLY A 302 9.43 25.79 -12.90
CA GLY A 302 10.60 24.96 -13.18
C GLY A 302 10.28 23.64 -13.91
N LEU A 303 11.12 22.63 -13.69
CA LEU A 303 11.00 21.33 -14.37
C LEU A 303 9.68 20.61 -14.06
N ARG A 304 9.17 20.72 -12.81
CA ARG A 304 7.88 20.12 -12.40
C ARG A 304 6.72 20.71 -13.20
N GLY A 305 6.68 22.03 -13.36
CA GLY A 305 5.67 22.70 -14.18
C GLY A 305 5.74 22.28 -15.64
N LEU A 306 6.95 22.30 -16.20
CA LEU A 306 7.18 21.87 -17.59
C LEU A 306 6.70 20.44 -17.85
N ILE A 307 7.05 19.50 -16.97
CA ILE A 307 6.60 18.10 -17.08
C ILE A 307 5.08 18.04 -17.02
N THR A 308 4.44 18.75 -16.09
CA THR A 308 2.99 18.75 -15.92
C THR A 308 2.28 19.26 -17.17
N ASP A 309 2.80 20.30 -17.79
CA ASP A 309 2.17 20.95 -18.95
C ASP A 309 2.31 20.10 -20.25
N TRP A 310 3.41 19.38 -20.39
CA TRP A 310 3.70 18.60 -21.59
C TRP A 310 3.16 17.16 -21.54
N LEU A 311 2.81 16.64 -20.37
CA LEU A 311 2.27 15.28 -20.28
C LEU A 311 0.93 15.16 -21.01
N PRO A 312 0.76 14.14 -21.89
CA PRO A 312 -0.48 13.92 -22.67
C PRO A 312 -1.54 13.21 -21.80
N VAL A 313 -1.94 13.82 -20.68
CA VAL A 313 -2.92 13.30 -19.73
C VAL A 313 -4.13 14.24 -19.62
N PRO A 314 -5.29 13.79 -19.10
CA PRO A 314 -6.45 14.62 -18.87
C PRO A 314 -6.14 15.90 -18.07
N ARG A 315 -6.86 16.99 -18.33
CA ARG A 315 -6.64 18.27 -17.62
C ARG A 315 -6.79 18.12 -16.10
N ALA A 316 -7.80 17.38 -15.66
CA ALA A 316 -7.99 17.08 -14.23
C ALA A 316 -6.80 16.34 -13.61
N TYR A 317 -6.14 15.46 -14.36
CA TYR A 317 -4.91 14.78 -13.90
C TYR A 317 -3.76 15.78 -13.71
N ARG A 318 -3.56 16.70 -14.67
CA ARG A 318 -2.52 17.74 -14.58
C ARG A 318 -2.73 18.66 -13.39
N ASP A 319 -3.97 19.10 -13.15
CA ASP A 319 -4.31 19.93 -12.01
C ASP A 319 -4.12 19.16 -10.69
N GLY A 320 -4.46 17.87 -10.65
CA GLY A 320 -4.15 16.99 -9.52
C GLY A 320 -2.65 16.87 -9.24
N MET A 321 -1.81 16.80 -10.27
CA MET A 321 -0.34 16.82 -10.12
C MET A 321 0.13 18.15 -9.51
N ARG A 322 -0.41 19.29 -9.98
CA ARG A 322 -0.08 20.61 -9.44
C ARG A 322 -0.44 20.72 -7.97
N ILE A 323 -1.63 20.24 -7.57
CA ILE A 323 -2.06 20.21 -6.17
C ILE A 323 -1.08 19.36 -5.33
N GLN A 324 -0.69 18.17 -5.81
CA GLN A 324 0.28 17.34 -5.09
C GLN A 324 1.66 18.00 -4.97
N PHE A 325 2.13 18.66 -6.00
CA PHE A 325 3.38 19.42 -5.93
C PHE A 325 3.28 20.60 -4.96
N GLY A 326 2.13 21.29 -4.92
CA GLY A 326 1.88 22.34 -3.92
C GLY A 326 1.97 21.80 -2.49
N PHE A 327 1.43 20.61 -2.22
CA PHE A 327 1.57 19.98 -0.90
C PHE A 327 3.02 19.66 -0.53
N GLU A 328 3.91 19.43 -1.50
CA GLU A 328 5.34 19.21 -1.22
C GLU A 328 6.11 20.50 -0.95
N ASP A 329 5.55 21.64 -1.32
CA ASP A 329 6.14 22.97 -1.06
C ASP A 329 5.66 23.57 0.29
N ASP A 330 4.67 22.94 0.94
CA ASP A 330 4.16 23.35 2.24
C ASP A 330 5.01 22.84 3.41
N THR A 331 4.89 23.53 4.55
CA THR A 331 5.58 23.16 5.79
C THR A 331 4.63 22.54 6.81
N TYR A 332 4.78 21.25 7.06
CA TYR A 332 3.95 20.49 7.99
C TYR A 332 4.61 20.35 9.38
N ARG A 333 3.79 20.02 10.38
CA ARG A 333 4.27 19.67 11.71
C ARG A 333 4.38 18.17 11.82
N GLY A 334 5.55 17.69 12.22
CA GLY A 334 5.84 16.29 12.46
C GLY A 334 6.11 15.99 13.94
N PHE A 335 6.18 14.68 14.26
CA PHE A 335 6.56 14.16 15.57
C PHE A 335 7.35 12.86 15.38
N LEU A 336 8.47 12.76 16.07
CA LEU A 336 9.32 11.57 16.06
C LEU A 336 10.05 11.44 17.41
N PHE A 337 9.95 10.26 18.05
CA PHE A 337 10.63 9.93 19.32
C PHE A 337 10.49 11.02 20.40
N GLY A 338 9.27 11.46 20.66
CA GLY A 338 8.97 12.45 21.70
C GLY A 338 9.29 13.91 21.32
N ARG A 339 9.76 14.18 20.10
CA ARG A 339 10.10 15.52 19.63
C ARG A 339 9.14 15.99 18.54
N GLN A 340 8.61 17.20 18.73
CA GLN A 340 7.86 17.90 17.69
C GLN A 340 8.83 18.71 16.83
N TYR A 341 8.55 18.76 15.51
CA TYR A 341 9.33 19.56 14.57
C TYR A 341 8.44 20.17 13.48
N ARG A 342 8.99 21.11 12.72
CA ARG A 342 8.37 21.68 11.51
C ARG A 342 9.21 21.31 10.29
N GLY A 343 8.56 21.08 9.17
CA GLY A 343 9.18 20.62 7.93
C GLY A 343 9.28 19.08 7.88
N ALA A 344 10.06 18.57 6.95
CA ALA A 344 10.27 17.14 6.74
C ALA A 344 11.63 16.67 7.29
N LEU A 345 11.66 15.45 7.80
CA LEU A 345 12.89 14.76 8.18
C LEU A 345 13.18 13.65 7.18
N TRP A 346 14.25 13.74 6.42
CA TRP A 346 14.60 12.73 5.43
C TRP A 346 14.72 11.31 6.03
N TYR A 347 15.07 11.18 7.29
CA TYR A 347 15.18 9.90 8.01
C TYR A 347 13.88 9.46 8.72
N TYR A 348 12.77 10.22 8.60
CA TYR A 348 11.51 9.87 9.25
C TYR A 348 10.99 8.50 8.83
N LEU A 349 10.91 8.22 7.52
CA LEU A 349 10.43 6.94 7.04
C LEU A 349 11.30 5.76 7.45
N PRO A 350 12.64 5.80 7.33
CA PRO A 350 13.52 4.77 7.91
C PRO A 350 13.28 4.55 9.41
N ALA A 351 13.17 5.62 10.19
CA ALA A 351 12.90 5.52 11.63
C ALA A 351 11.50 4.94 11.91
N ALA A 352 10.48 5.38 11.20
CA ALA A 352 9.12 4.86 11.33
C ALA A 352 9.03 3.37 10.94
N LEU A 353 9.71 2.96 9.88
CA LEU A 353 9.81 1.55 9.47
C LEU A 353 10.52 0.69 10.53
N LEU A 354 11.57 1.23 11.16
CA LEU A 354 12.27 0.54 12.25
C LEU A 354 11.35 0.28 13.44
N VAL A 355 10.42 1.19 13.74
CA VAL A 355 9.41 1.06 14.79
C VAL A 355 8.28 0.11 14.38
N LYS A 356 7.75 0.28 13.16
CA LYS A 356 6.51 -0.33 12.68
C LYS A 356 6.68 -1.73 12.07
N THR A 357 7.89 -2.17 11.80
CA THR A 357 8.13 -3.47 11.17
C THR A 357 8.59 -4.50 12.20
N PRO A 358 8.04 -5.74 12.23
CA PRO A 358 8.51 -6.81 13.09
C PRO A 358 10.02 -7.02 12.96
N LEU A 359 10.74 -7.20 14.08
CA LEU A 359 12.21 -7.32 14.06
C LEU A 359 12.70 -8.46 13.18
N GLY A 360 12.01 -9.61 13.20
CA GLY A 360 12.32 -10.74 12.32
C GLY A 360 12.13 -10.40 10.84
N MET A 361 11.16 -9.56 10.50
CA MET A 361 10.91 -9.10 9.14
C MET A 361 12.00 -8.15 8.67
N LEU A 362 12.43 -7.19 9.49
CA LEU A 362 13.58 -6.31 9.20
C LEU A 362 14.84 -7.12 8.91
N ALA A 363 15.13 -8.12 9.74
CA ALA A 363 16.29 -9.00 9.55
C ALA A 363 16.22 -9.77 8.23
N LEU A 364 15.04 -10.34 7.89
CA LEU A 364 14.84 -11.09 6.65
C LEU A 364 14.88 -10.19 5.41
N TRP A 365 14.34 -8.97 5.49
CA TRP A 365 14.42 -7.98 4.41
C TRP A 365 15.87 -7.56 4.14
N ALA A 366 16.61 -7.22 5.20
CA ALA A 366 18.02 -6.84 5.08
C ALA A 366 18.86 -7.99 4.50
N ALA A 367 18.70 -9.21 5.03
CA ALA A 367 19.41 -10.38 4.54
C ALA A 367 19.07 -10.71 3.08
N GLY A 368 17.78 -10.63 2.69
CA GLY A 368 17.34 -10.87 1.32
C GLY A 368 17.86 -9.83 0.34
N ALA A 369 17.75 -8.55 0.67
CA ALA A 369 18.25 -7.45 -0.14
C ALA A 369 19.78 -7.52 -0.28
N LEU A 370 20.51 -7.68 0.84
CA LEU A 370 21.96 -7.84 0.83
C LEU A 370 22.40 -9.00 -0.05
N ARG A 371 21.73 -10.15 0.07
CA ARG A 371 21.99 -11.30 -0.77
C ARG A 371 21.79 -11.00 -2.25
N MET A 372 20.71 -10.31 -2.61
CA MET A 372 20.43 -9.98 -4.01
C MET A 372 21.51 -9.07 -4.61
N VAL A 373 22.07 -8.13 -3.84
CA VAL A 373 23.09 -7.20 -4.34
C VAL A 373 24.51 -7.77 -4.28
N THR A 374 24.81 -8.70 -3.35
CA THR A 374 26.16 -9.29 -3.23
C THR A 374 26.35 -10.53 -4.12
N THR A 375 25.27 -11.21 -4.51
CA THR A 375 25.35 -12.43 -5.33
C THR A 375 25.18 -12.09 -6.80
N ARG A 376 26.27 -12.09 -7.58
CA ARG A 376 26.26 -11.74 -9.03
C ARG A 376 25.15 -12.43 -9.83
N ARG A 377 24.85 -13.68 -9.53
CA ARG A 377 23.79 -14.46 -10.19
C ARG A 377 22.39 -13.86 -9.96
N LEU A 378 22.17 -13.12 -8.88
CA LEU A 378 20.90 -12.47 -8.53
C LEU A 378 20.80 -11.01 -9.01
N TRP A 379 21.88 -10.40 -9.50
CA TRP A 379 21.86 -9.02 -9.98
C TRP A 379 20.75 -8.72 -10.99
N PRO A 380 20.48 -9.60 -11.98
CA PRO A 380 19.36 -9.35 -12.88
C PRO A 380 18.01 -9.28 -12.16
N ALA A 381 17.82 -10.04 -11.07
CA ALA A 381 16.60 -10.00 -10.26
C ALA A 381 16.59 -8.80 -9.31
N ALA A 382 17.75 -8.42 -8.75
CA ALA A 382 17.91 -7.25 -7.89
C ALA A 382 17.46 -5.97 -8.59
N ALA A 383 17.72 -5.83 -9.90
CA ALA A 383 17.29 -4.70 -10.71
C ALA A 383 15.75 -4.51 -10.70
N TYR A 384 14.96 -5.58 -10.60
CA TYR A 384 13.48 -5.53 -10.62
C TYR A 384 12.85 -5.54 -9.22
N VAL A 385 13.61 -5.82 -8.19
CA VAL A 385 13.11 -5.90 -6.80
C VAL A 385 13.71 -4.80 -5.94
N VAL A 386 15.05 -4.74 -5.85
CA VAL A 386 15.76 -3.83 -4.94
C VAL A 386 15.79 -2.40 -5.49
N VAL A 387 16.03 -2.24 -6.81
CA VAL A 387 16.15 -0.89 -7.40
C VAL A 387 14.82 -0.12 -7.32
N PRO A 388 13.64 -0.67 -7.73
CA PRO A 388 12.39 0.03 -7.55
C PRO A 388 12.09 0.34 -6.07
N ALA A 389 12.33 -0.61 -5.16
CA ALA A 389 12.13 -0.39 -3.72
C ALA A 389 12.99 0.77 -3.19
N ALA A 390 14.27 0.84 -3.60
CA ALA A 390 15.18 1.90 -3.19
C ALA A 390 14.79 3.26 -3.78
N VAL A 391 14.47 3.33 -5.08
CA VAL A 391 14.06 4.58 -5.75
C VAL A 391 12.78 5.13 -5.13
N LEU A 392 11.78 4.27 -4.91
CA LEU A 392 10.53 4.68 -4.29
C LEU A 392 10.73 5.14 -2.84
N LEU A 393 11.60 4.45 -2.06
CA LEU A 393 11.91 4.87 -0.70
C LEU A 393 12.61 6.23 -0.68
N LEU A 394 13.61 6.44 -1.52
CA LEU A 394 14.30 7.73 -1.63
C LEU A 394 13.34 8.86 -2.04
N ALA A 395 12.44 8.59 -2.98
CA ALA A 395 11.40 9.55 -3.37
C ALA A 395 10.44 9.84 -2.21
N ALA A 396 10.00 8.82 -1.46
CA ALA A 396 9.12 9.01 -0.32
C ALA A 396 9.81 9.74 0.85
N MET A 397 11.12 9.53 1.06
CA MET A 397 11.93 10.23 2.07
C MET A 397 12.13 11.72 1.75
N SER A 398 11.96 12.14 0.50
CA SER A 398 12.04 13.56 0.11
C SER A 398 10.70 14.30 0.22
N GLY A 399 9.60 13.61 0.59
CA GLY A 399 8.28 14.21 0.73
C GLY A 399 8.16 15.12 1.95
N ALA A 400 7.29 16.14 1.86
CA ALA A 400 7.10 17.14 2.91
C ALA A 400 6.28 16.63 4.11
N ARG A 401 5.57 15.51 3.98
CA ARG A 401 4.59 15.02 4.96
C ARG A 401 5.06 13.75 5.69
N ASP A 402 5.40 13.89 6.96
CA ASP A 402 5.85 12.81 7.84
C ASP A 402 4.67 12.21 8.64
N TYR A 403 3.68 11.62 7.93
CA TYR A 403 2.42 11.15 8.54
C TYR A 403 2.28 9.64 8.65
N GLY A 404 3.28 8.86 8.25
CA GLY A 404 3.23 7.42 8.51
C GLY A 404 3.94 6.53 7.52
N THR A 405 4.10 5.26 7.93
CA THR A 405 4.67 4.19 7.08
C THR A 405 3.82 3.87 5.86
N ARG A 406 2.57 4.37 5.78
CA ARG A 406 1.70 4.22 4.60
C ARG A 406 2.36 4.74 3.32
N TYR A 407 3.24 5.74 3.42
CA TYR A 407 4.00 6.24 2.27
C TYR A 407 5.09 5.28 1.78
N ALA A 408 5.43 4.28 2.59
CA ALA A 408 6.42 3.25 2.28
C ALA A 408 5.83 1.82 2.25
N VAL A 409 4.48 1.67 2.16
CA VAL A 409 3.79 0.37 2.18
C VAL A 409 4.16 -0.54 1.00
N PHE A 410 4.82 -0.03 -0.03
CA PHE A 410 5.42 -0.84 -1.09
C PHE A 410 6.60 -1.69 -0.62
N LEU A 411 7.33 -1.28 0.42
CA LEU A 411 8.50 -2.02 0.93
C LEU A 411 8.17 -3.44 1.39
N PRO A 412 7.13 -3.68 2.22
CA PRO A 412 6.71 -5.04 2.56
C PRO A 412 6.53 -5.95 1.34
N LEU A 413 6.03 -5.43 0.23
CA LEU A 413 5.78 -6.20 -0.98
C LEU A 413 7.09 -6.58 -1.69
N PHE A 414 7.93 -5.59 -1.96
CA PHE A 414 9.20 -5.81 -2.68
C PHE A 414 10.21 -6.59 -1.84
N LEU A 415 10.35 -6.25 -0.56
CA LEU A 415 11.36 -6.86 0.31
C LEU A 415 10.96 -8.27 0.78
N ALA A 416 9.66 -8.60 0.81
CA ALA A 416 9.22 -9.99 0.96
C ALA A 416 9.70 -10.86 -0.20
N VAL A 417 9.64 -10.36 -1.45
CA VAL A 417 10.17 -11.05 -2.62
C VAL A 417 11.69 -11.23 -2.51
N ALA A 418 12.42 -10.21 -2.06
CA ALA A 418 13.87 -10.31 -1.81
C ALA A 418 14.19 -11.37 -0.76
N ALA A 419 13.48 -11.34 0.38
CA ALA A 419 13.63 -12.31 1.47
C ALA A 419 13.31 -13.75 1.03
N GLY A 420 12.38 -13.94 0.09
CA GLY A 420 12.07 -15.23 -0.51
C GLY A 420 13.30 -15.96 -1.06
N THR A 421 14.30 -15.23 -1.56
CA THR A 421 15.55 -15.81 -2.08
C THR A 421 16.35 -16.57 -1.03
N LEU A 422 16.18 -16.26 0.28
CA LEU A 422 16.89 -16.90 1.39
C LEU A 422 16.65 -18.41 1.48
N VAL A 423 15.52 -18.91 1.02
CA VAL A 423 15.19 -20.35 0.97
C VAL A 423 16.24 -21.16 0.19
N THR A 424 16.89 -20.54 -0.79
CA THR A 424 17.90 -21.22 -1.61
C THR A 424 19.29 -21.24 -0.98
N LEU A 425 19.48 -20.63 0.21
CA LEU A 425 20.74 -20.73 0.97
C LEU A 425 20.94 -22.17 1.45
N ARG A 426 22.10 -22.74 1.09
CA ARG A 426 22.51 -24.07 1.53
C ARG A 426 23.60 -24.02 2.59
N ARG A 427 24.36 -22.96 2.62
CA ARG A 427 25.45 -22.71 3.58
C ARG A 427 25.35 -21.27 4.09
N PRO A 428 25.61 -21.01 5.36
CA PRO A 428 25.91 -21.99 6.42
C PRO A 428 24.64 -22.82 6.78
N ARG A 429 24.80 -23.99 7.41
CA ARG A 429 23.71 -24.92 7.74
C ARG A 429 22.64 -24.31 8.64
N TRP A 430 23.01 -23.34 9.47
CA TRP A 430 22.10 -22.63 10.37
C TRP A 430 21.18 -21.63 9.65
N ALA A 431 21.48 -21.23 8.40
CA ALA A 431 20.70 -20.21 7.69
C ALA A 431 19.21 -20.58 7.55
N ARG A 432 18.90 -21.85 7.25
CA ARG A 432 17.51 -22.29 7.10
C ARG A 432 16.72 -22.32 8.40
N PRO A 433 17.20 -22.94 9.50
CA PRO A 433 16.48 -22.92 10.76
C PRO A 433 16.33 -21.49 11.31
N VAL A 434 17.33 -20.62 11.16
CA VAL A 434 17.22 -19.20 11.55
C VAL A 434 16.16 -18.50 10.70
N THR A 435 16.14 -18.68 9.38
CA THR A 435 15.08 -18.12 8.52
C THR A 435 13.70 -18.58 8.99
N ALA A 436 13.53 -19.87 9.27
CA ALA A 436 12.27 -20.42 9.76
C ALA A 436 11.87 -19.82 11.12
N ALA A 437 12.81 -19.73 12.07
CA ALA A 437 12.59 -19.12 13.37
C ALA A 437 12.17 -17.65 13.27
N LEU A 438 12.81 -16.86 12.40
CA LEU A 438 12.45 -15.48 12.15
C LEU A 438 11.05 -15.34 11.52
N VAL A 439 10.67 -16.25 10.62
CA VAL A 439 9.29 -16.27 10.05
C VAL A 439 8.26 -16.57 11.14
N VAL A 440 8.53 -17.56 11.98
CA VAL A 440 7.65 -17.87 13.13
C VAL A 440 7.56 -16.66 14.08
N PHE A 441 8.68 -16.01 14.37
CA PHE A 441 8.69 -14.79 15.19
C PHE A 441 7.82 -13.68 14.57
N VAL A 442 7.93 -13.44 13.26
CA VAL A 442 7.08 -12.48 12.54
C VAL A 442 5.60 -12.85 12.67
N ALA A 443 5.25 -14.12 12.47
CA ALA A 443 3.88 -14.58 12.60
C ALA A 443 3.33 -14.38 14.03
N VAL A 444 4.12 -14.73 15.06
CA VAL A 444 3.75 -14.53 16.47
C VAL A 444 3.58 -13.05 16.78
N SER A 445 4.52 -12.19 16.35
CA SER A 445 4.45 -10.74 16.56
C SER A 445 3.17 -10.14 15.94
N SER A 446 2.86 -10.53 14.70
CA SER A 446 1.65 -10.10 13.99
C SER A 446 0.37 -10.61 14.66
N LEU A 447 0.30 -11.89 15.00
CA LEU A 447 -0.90 -12.49 15.62
C LEU A 447 -1.20 -11.93 17.01
N ARG A 448 -0.17 -11.58 17.80
CA ARG A 448 -0.34 -10.93 19.12
C ARG A 448 -0.96 -9.55 19.00
N THR A 449 -0.85 -8.91 17.86
CA THR A 449 -1.39 -7.56 17.60
C THR A 449 -2.86 -7.59 17.22
N PHE A 450 -3.38 -8.75 16.80
CA PHE A 450 -4.78 -8.89 16.41
C PHE A 450 -5.75 -8.39 17.48
N PRO A 451 -6.77 -7.58 17.16
CA PRO A 451 -7.08 -7.00 15.84
C PRO A 451 -6.53 -5.55 15.65
N TYR A 452 -5.57 -5.09 16.44
CA TYR A 452 -5.11 -3.69 16.52
C TYR A 452 -3.87 -3.43 15.65
N TYR A 453 -3.96 -3.66 14.34
CA TYR A 453 -2.80 -3.60 13.44
C TYR A 453 -2.31 -2.19 13.16
N LEU A 454 -3.20 -1.17 13.14
CA LEU A 454 -2.80 0.20 12.81
C LEU A 454 -1.81 0.79 13.83
N PRO A 455 -2.02 0.68 15.17
CA PRO A 455 -1.07 1.16 16.16
C PRO A 455 0.12 0.20 16.41
N TYR A 456 0.33 -0.82 15.57
CA TYR A 456 1.44 -1.75 15.79
C TYR A 456 2.78 -1.04 15.96
N SER A 457 3.59 -1.46 16.92
CA SER A 457 5.03 -1.31 16.93
C SER A 457 5.69 -2.61 17.39
N ASN A 458 6.94 -2.81 17.03
CA ASN A 458 7.65 -4.02 17.40
C ASN A 458 8.08 -4.03 18.87
N GLU A 459 8.58 -5.16 19.30
CA GLU A 459 8.90 -5.46 20.71
C GLU A 459 9.97 -4.51 21.28
N ALA A 460 10.90 -4.02 20.44
CA ALA A 460 11.94 -3.09 20.86
C ALA A 460 11.38 -1.72 21.26
N PHE A 461 10.22 -1.34 20.73
CA PHE A 461 9.53 -0.09 21.02
C PHE A 461 8.32 -0.25 21.94
N GLY A 462 8.12 -1.44 22.52
CA GLY A 462 7.16 -1.72 23.56
C GLY A 462 5.75 -2.08 23.08
N GLY A 463 5.57 -2.39 21.80
CA GLY A 463 4.31 -2.85 21.23
C GLY A 463 3.26 -1.74 21.06
N PRO A 464 2.02 -2.11 20.62
CA PRO A 464 0.98 -1.16 20.21
C PRO A 464 0.65 -0.08 21.25
N ALA A 465 0.62 -0.43 22.54
CA ALA A 465 0.32 0.51 23.62
C ALA A 465 1.36 1.63 23.83
N ARG A 466 2.52 1.54 23.21
CA ARG A 466 3.59 2.55 23.34
C ARG A 466 3.97 3.24 22.03
N THR A 467 3.33 2.89 20.94
CA THR A 467 3.64 3.44 19.59
C THR A 467 3.52 4.96 19.57
N TYR A 468 2.53 5.54 20.24
CA TYR A 468 2.31 6.99 20.32
C TYR A 468 3.51 7.76 20.90
N ARG A 469 4.36 7.13 21.72
CA ARG A 469 5.58 7.77 22.24
C ARG A 469 6.65 8.01 21.20
N SER A 470 6.61 7.24 20.12
CA SER A 470 7.62 7.30 19.04
C SER A 470 7.09 7.91 17.76
N LEU A 471 5.83 7.66 17.45
CA LEU A 471 5.17 8.01 16.18
C LEU A 471 3.77 8.57 16.44
N HIS A 472 3.20 9.21 15.42
CA HIS A 472 1.87 9.80 15.48
C HIS A 472 1.10 9.57 14.17
N ASP A 473 -0.09 10.17 14.07
CA ASP A 473 -0.94 10.15 12.88
C ASP A 473 -1.29 8.72 12.43
N SER A 474 -1.29 8.41 11.15
CA SER A 474 -1.67 7.12 10.60
C SER A 474 -0.80 5.92 11.06
N ASN A 475 0.23 6.15 11.89
CA ASN A 475 0.95 5.08 12.56
C ASN A 475 0.28 4.59 13.85
N VAL A 476 -0.61 5.40 14.45
CA VAL A 476 -1.17 5.17 15.78
C VAL A 476 -2.68 5.38 15.78
N ASP A 477 -3.09 6.61 15.49
CA ASP A 477 -4.45 7.09 15.59
C ASP A 477 -4.82 7.89 14.33
N TRP A 478 -5.66 7.28 13.54
CA TRP A 478 -6.19 7.86 12.32
C TRP A 478 -7.72 8.04 12.40
N GLY A 479 -8.27 7.97 13.62
CA GLY A 479 -9.69 8.09 13.91
C GLY A 479 -10.46 6.76 13.91
N GLN A 480 -9.78 5.63 13.85
CA GLN A 480 -10.36 4.30 13.66
C GLN A 480 -11.15 3.72 14.83
N ASP A 481 -11.02 4.25 16.06
CA ASP A 481 -11.52 3.59 17.26
C ASP A 481 -12.71 4.30 17.95
N LEU A 482 -13.40 5.20 17.23
CA LEU A 482 -14.53 5.94 17.80
C LEU A 482 -15.71 5.03 18.19
N GLY A 483 -15.98 3.97 17.42
CA GLY A 483 -17.01 2.98 17.78
C GLY A 483 -16.63 2.17 19.03
N ARG A 484 -15.36 1.71 19.10
CA ARG A 484 -14.85 1.04 20.30
C ARG A 484 -14.88 1.94 21.53
N LEU A 485 -14.64 3.24 21.36
CA LEU A 485 -14.80 4.23 22.44
C LEU A 485 -16.25 4.31 22.90
N ALA A 486 -17.21 4.35 21.98
CA ALA A 486 -18.63 4.38 22.31
C ALA A 486 -19.06 3.16 23.16
N ASP A 487 -18.61 1.97 22.75
CA ASP A 487 -18.89 0.72 23.48
C ASP A 487 -18.23 0.76 24.88
N ARG A 488 -16.95 1.19 24.97
CA ARG A 488 -16.23 1.29 26.24
C ARG A 488 -16.89 2.27 27.21
N LEU A 489 -17.34 3.44 26.72
CA LEU A 489 -18.03 4.43 27.55
C LEU A 489 -19.36 3.89 28.05
N ARG A 490 -20.13 3.19 27.22
CA ARG A 490 -21.41 2.59 27.59
C ARG A 490 -21.26 1.49 28.66
N GLU A 491 -20.22 0.65 28.51
CA GLU A 491 -20.00 -0.50 29.38
C GLU A 491 -19.39 -0.12 30.73
N ARG A 492 -18.41 0.79 30.77
CA ARG A 492 -17.61 1.07 31.96
C ARG A 492 -17.88 2.41 32.64
N TYR A 493 -18.46 3.36 31.90
CA TYR A 493 -18.64 4.75 32.33
C TYR A 493 -20.05 5.27 32.07
N PRO A 494 -21.12 4.50 32.35
CA PRO A 494 -22.47 4.92 32.05
C PRO A 494 -22.84 6.19 32.81
N GLY A 495 -23.36 7.19 32.12
CA GLY A 495 -23.82 8.45 32.70
C GLY A 495 -22.71 9.42 33.13
N GLU A 496 -21.43 9.08 32.98
CA GLU A 496 -20.34 10.01 33.31
C GLU A 496 -20.23 11.16 32.29
N GLN A 497 -19.86 12.34 32.77
CA GLN A 497 -19.58 13.49 31.90
C GLN A 497 -18.29 13.24 31.11
N VAL A 498 -18.39 13.25 29.81
CA VAL A 498 -17.27 13.04 28.88
C VAL A 498 -16.81 14.36 28.26
N TRP A 499 -15.51 14.62 28.35
CA TRP A 499 -14.80 15.66 27.64
C TRP A 499 -13.92 15.01 26.59
N LEU A 500 -14.11 15.36 25.29
CA LEU A 500 -13.47 14.65 24.19
C LEU A 500 -12.60 15.57 23.34
N VAL A 501 -11.34 15.15 23.15
CA VAL A 501 -10.41 15.70 22.15
C VAL A 501 -10.09 14.59 21.14
N TYR A 502 -10.91 14.51 20.12
CA TYR A 502 -10.84 13.46 19.12
C TYR A 502 -10.11 13.95 17.84
N LYS A 503 -9.32 13.05 17.23
CA LYS A 503 -8.70 13.25 15.94
C LYS A 503 -9.26 12.19 14.97
N GLY A 504 -10.16 12.60 14.10
CA GLY A 504 -10.76 11.71 13.11
C GLY A 504 -11.85 12.40 12.30
N SER A 505 -12.36 11.71 11.30
CA SER A 505 -13.47 12.16 10.45
C SER A 505 -14.84 11.72 10.96
N GLY A 506 -14.88 10.80 11.95
CA GLY A 506 -16.12 10.32 12.55
C GLY A 506 -16.82 11.39 13.37
N ILE A 507 -18.16 11.36 13.42
CA ILE A 507 -18.99 12.25 14.22
C ILE A 507 -19.36 11.53 15.51
N PRO A 508 -18.87 11.93 16.70
CA PRO A 508 -19.11 11.21 17.97
C PRO A 508 -20.58 10.95 18.27
N ALA A 509 -21.45 11.94 18.02
CA ALA A 509 -22.88 11.80 18.23
C ALA A 509 -23.54 10.69 17.39
N ALA A 510 -23.02 10.41 16.19
CA ALA A 510 -23.52 9.31 15.36
C ALA A 510 -23.24 7.92 15.95
N TYR A 511 -22.30 7.84 16.89
CA TYR A 511 -21.96 6.61 17.63
C TYR A 511 -22.56 6.60 19.05
N GLY A 512 -23.43 7.58 19.38
CA GLY A 512 -24.05 7.69 20.69
C GLY A 512 -23.15 8.28 21.77
N ILE A 513 -22.03 8.93 21.40
CA ILE A 513 -21.14 9.61 22.35
C ILE A 513 -21.62 11.04 22.55
N THR A 514 -22.13 11.33 23.74
CA THR A 514 -22.43 12.71 24.18
C THR A 514 -21.21 13.27 24.89
N ALA A 515 -20.46 14.13 24.22
CA ALA A 515 -19.23 14.70 24.75
C ALA A 515 -19.16 16.21 24.56
N ARG A 516 -18.45 16.89 25.47
CA ARG A 516 -18.15 18.33 25.40
C ARG A 516 -16.70 18.55 24.97
N ASN A 517 -16.44 19.69 24.34
CA ASN A 517 -15.07 20.08 23.98
C ASN A 517 -14.39 20.71 25.22
N PRO A 518 -13.34 20.12 25.79
CA PRO A 518 -12.66 20.66 26.97
C PRO A 518 -11.84 21.91 26.65
N LEU A 519 -11.57 22.18 25.37
CA LEU A 519 -10.80 23.35 24.93
C LEU A 519 -11.67 24.59 24.72
N ALA A 520 -13.00 24.44 24.81
CA ALA A 520 -13.96 25.54 24.69
C ALA A 520 -14.34 26.16 26.05
N VAL A 521 -13.82 25.62 27.13
CA VAL A 521 -14.13 26.09 28.50
C VAL A 521 -12.85 26.24 29.33
N PRO A 522 -12.87 27.01 30.44
CA PRO A 522 -11.76 27.08 31.41
C PRO A 522 -11.41 25.71 31.97
N ALA A 523 -10.11 25.47 32.26
CA ALA A 523 -9.61 24.15 32.69
C ALA A 523 -10.19 23.67 34.05
N ASP A 524 -10.60 24.56 34.91
CA ASP A 524 -11.23 24.30 36.20
C ASP A 524 -12.67 23.77 36.09
N GLN A 525 -13.33 24.01 34.96
CA GLN A 525 -14.66 23.46 34.65
C GLN A 525 -14.62 22.05 34.10
N VAL A 526 -13.46 21.58 33.63
CA VAL A 526 -13.29 20.25 33.07
C VAL A 526 -13.09 19.23 34.20
N ARG A 527 -14.16 18.49 34.53
CA ARG A 527 -14.18 17.46 35.59
C ARG A 527 -14.72 16.13 35.07
N GLY A 528 -14.35 15.02 35.67
CA GLY A 528 -14.78 13.68 35.29
C GLY A 528 -13.86 13.06 34.21
N LEU A 529 -14.42 12.53 33.11
CA LEU A 529 -13.64 11.84 32.09
C LEU A 529 -13.12 12.80 31.02
N LEU A 530 -11.80 12.83 30.86
CA LEU A 530 -11.12 13.48 29.74
C LEU A 530 -10.62 12.39 28.79
N VAL A 531 -11.19 12.33 27.61
CA VAL A 531 -10.87 11.34 26.55
C VAL A 531 -10.07 12.03 25.45
N VAL A 532 -8.89 11.52 25.17
CA VAL A 532 -7.95 12.16 24.23
C VAL A 532 -7.41 11.15 23.24
N SER A 533 -7.54 11.46 21.95
CA SER A 533 -6.82 10.75 20.87
C SER A 533 -5.32 10.82 21.09
N ASP A 534 -4.62 9.69 21.00
CA ASP A 534 -3.19 9.60 21.33
C ASP A 534 -2.31 10.50 20.45
N SER A 535 -2.67 10.68 19.18
CA SER A 535 -2.01 11.69 18.31
C SER A 535 -2.18 13.15 18.78
N ARG A 536 -3.09 13.42 19.73
CA ARG A 536 -3.25 14.74 20.37
C ARG A 536 -2.45 14.85 21.66
N ILE A 537 -2.19 13.71 22.33
CA ILE A 537 -1.31 13.62 23.50
C ILE A 537 0.12 13.99 23.12
N ASP A 538 0.58 13.52 21.98
CA ASP A 538 1.94 13.77 21.47
C ASP A 538 2.17 15.25 21.12
N ARG A 539 1.11 15.96 20.74
CA ARG A 539 1.17 17.38 20.31
C ARG A 539 0.11 18.21 21.00
N PRO A 540 0.10 18.26 22.34
CA PRO A 540 -0.91 19.02 23.05
C PRO A 540 -0.63 20.52 22.91
N GLY A 541 -1.69 21.31 22.71
CA GLY A 541 -1.64 22.75 22.95
C GLY A 541 -1.48 23.02 24.45
N LYS A 542 -1.14 24.24 24.84
CA LYS A 542 -0.90 24.63 26.26
C LYS A 542 -2.05 24.19 27.20
N GLN A 543 -3.30 24.46 26.79
CA GLN A 543 -4.48 24.11 27.58
C GLN A 543 -4.65 22.58 27.69
N LEU A 544 -4.56 21.84 26.59
CA LEU A 544 -4.68 20.37 26.61
C LEU A 544 -3.58 19.74 27.46
N LYS A 545 -2.34 20.26 27.38
CA LYS A 545 -1.23 19.80 28.22
C LYS A 545 -1.55 19.97 29.70
N ALA A 546 -2.01 21.14 30.12
CA ALA A 546 -2.38 21.39 31.49
C ALA A 546 -3.53 20.48 31.98
N LEU A 547 -4.50 20.17 31.11
CA LEU A 547 -5.58 19.23 31.41
C LEU A 547 -5.04 17.81 31.58
N ILE A 548 -4.15 17.35 30.74
CA ILE A 548 -3.54 16.01 30.80
C ILE A 548 -2.65 15.91 32.05
N ASP A 549 -1.78 16.89 32.30
CA ASP A 549 -0.86 16.91 33.46
C ASP A 549 -1.62 16.90 34.81
N GLY A 550 -2.81 17.51 34.83
CA GLY A 550 -3.70 17.50 36.00
C GLY A 550 -4.67 16.29 36.05
N SER A 551 -4.43 15.26 35.29
CA SER A 551 -5.28 14.07 35.20
C SER A 551 -4.47 12.78 35.39
N ARG A 552 -5.14 11.66 35.73
CA ARG A 552 -4.51 10.35 35.74
C ARG A 552 -5.10 9.47 34.65
N PRO A 553 -4.29 8.71 33.87
CA PRO A 553 -4.82 7.74 32.92
C PRO A 553 -5.53 6.61 33.70
N VAL A 554 -6.72 6.24 33.25
CA VAL A 554 -7.55 5.20 33.89
C VAL A 554 -7.91 4.07 32.94
N ASP A 555 -7.93 4.31 31.62
CA ASP A 555 -8.27 3.29 30.62
C ASP A 555 -7.71 3.68 29.27
N GLU A 556 -7.73 2.73 28.33
CA GLU A 556 -7.23 2.87 26.97
C GLU A 556 -8.18 2.14 25.99
N VAL A 557 -8.36 2.69 24.81
CA VAL A 557 -9.21 2.11 23.75
C VAL A 557 -8.42 1.98 22.45
N GLY A 558 -8.28 0.75 21.97
CA GLY A 558 -7.70 0.46 20.66
C GLY A 558 -6.22 0.83 20.48
N HIS A 559 -5.51 1.16 21.56
CA HIS A 559 -4.15 1.71 21.54
C HIS A 559 -4.04 3.01 20.73
N SER A 560 -5.13 3.77 20.67
CA SER A 560 -5.24 5.03 19.91
C SER A 560 -5.94 6.15 20.66
N ILE A 561 -6.64 5.82 21.78
CA ILE A 561 -7.39 6.77 22.59
C ILE A 561 -7.13 6.47 24.07
N THR A 562 -6.68 7.45 24.83
CA THR A 562 -6.47 7.36 26.27
C THR A 562 -7.59 8.06 27.03
N ILE A 563 -8.13 7.40 28.06
CA ILE A 563 -9.13 7.93 28.96
C ILE A 563 -8.44 8.33 30.25
N PHE A 564 -8.57 9.59 30.60
CA PHE A 564 -8.06 10.17 31.85
C PHE A 564 -9.20 10.49 32.78
N ARG A 565 -8.94 10.42 34.08
CA ARG A 565 -9.83 10.92 35.14
C ARG A 565 -9.26 12.19 35.74
N ARG A 566 -10.05 13.24 35.70
CA ARG A 566 -9.73 14.49 36.39
C ARG A 566 -10.35 14.50 37.76
N PRO A 567 -9.66 15.07 38.79
CA PRO A 567 -10.25 15.28 40.10
C PRO A 567 -11.50 16.16 40.01
N GLY A 568 -12.47 15.88 40.88
CA GLY A 568 -13.74 16.59 40.98
C GLY A 568 -13.59 18.01 41.53
#